data_bc7ff662ebd0b2e25ceafc9ec61a7f45
#
_entry.id   bc7ff662ebd0b2e25ceafc9ec61a7f45
#
_cell.length_a   1.000
_cell.length_b   1.000
_cell.length_c   1.000
_cell.angle_alpha   90.00
_cell.angle_beta   90.00
_cell.angle_gamma   90.00
#
_symmetry.space_group_name_H-M   'P 1'
#
loop_
_entity.id
_entity.type
_entity.pdbx_description
1 polymer ?
#
loop_
_entity_poly.entity_id
_entity_poly.type
_entity_poly.pdbx_seq_one_letter_code
_entity_poly.pdbx_strand_id
1 'polypeptide(L)'
;ARRERGVAPILFDETTVPGGALNIADKGYGKDRISRLTQSLHTQMQKAGIVLRLGERATAQSLDALKPAGVFFACGAEPFLPPVEGIYGKQVVTAESVLLGQTDPANRVVVIGGGMTGLETAEVLALKGCQVTIVEMMDTLGIGTYPTVVSDIMGRLLPHGTQVLLGHKLTRI
;
A
#
# COMPACT_ATOMS: atom_id res chain seq x y z
N ALA A 1 24.20 -4.94 -7.99
CA ALA A 1 24.99 -3.77 -7.52
C ALA A 1 25.84 -4.08 -6.29
N ARG A 2 25.29 -4.67 -5.17
CA ARG A 2 26.11 -4.96 -3.95
C ARG A 2 27.00 -6.19 -4.11
N ARG A 3 26.50 -7.27 -4.72
CA ARG A 3 27.31 -8.48 -4.97
C ARG A 3 28.49 -8.19 -5.91
N GLU A 4 28.32 -7.33 -6.87
CA GLU A 4 29.38 -6.85 -7.77
C GLU A 4 30.50 -6.11 -7.03
N ARG A 5 30.21 -5.62 -5.81
CA ARG A 5 31.18 -4.96 -4.91
C ARG A 5 31.74 -5.90 -3.83
N GLY A 6 31.62 -7.22 -4.02
CA GLY A 6 32.15 -8.23 -3.08
C GLY A 6 31.30 -8.42 -1.82
N VAL A 7 30.05 -7.91 -1.77
CA VAL A 7 29.14 -8.12 -0.64
C VAL A 7 28.18 -9.25 -0.98
N ALA A 8 27.98 -10.20 -0.07
CA ALA A 8 27.03 -11.30 -0.19
C ALA A 8 25.73 -10.95 0.59
N PRO A 9 24.72 -10.33 -0.04
CA PRO A 9 23.51 -9.95 0.66
C PRO A 9 22.58 -11.16 0.84
N ILE A 10 21.90 -11.18 2.00
CA ILE A 10 20.78 -12.06 2.29
C ILE A 10 19.56 -11.16 2.49
N LEU A 11 18.46 -11.47 1.83
CA LEU A 11 17.18 -10.75 1.97
C LEU A 11 16.20 -11.65 2.72
N PHE A 12 15.64 -11.13 3.80
CA PHE A 12 14.52 -11.74 4.52
C PHE A 12 13.23 -11.02 4.13
N ASP A 13 12.18 -11.78 3.94
CA ASP A 13 10.82 -11.27 3.79
C ASP A 13 9.86 -12.24 4.47
N GLU A 14 8.95 -11.75 5.31
CA GLU A 14 7.97 -12.60 5.98
C GLU A 14 6.91 -13.14 5.03
N THR A 15 6.77 -12.53 3.84
CA THR A 15 5.90 -13.02 2.78
C THR A 15 6.65 -13.99 1.86
N THR A 16 5.90 -14.85 1.19
CA THR A 16 6.46 -15.82 0.22
C THR A 16 6.73 -15.20 -1.15
N VAL A 17 6.25 -13.97 -1.39
CA VAL A 17 6.41 -13.24 -2.64
C VAL A 17 7.10 -11.90 -2.36
N PRO A 18 8.30 -11.65 -2.91
CA PRO A 18 8.99 -10.39 -2.69
C PRO A 18 8.25 -9.23 -3.36
N GLY A 19 8.41 -8.01 -2.78
CA GLY A 19 7.82 -6.81 -3.36
C GLY A 19 7.03 -5.96 -2.37
N GLY A 20 6.57 -6.56 -1.27
CA GLY A 20 5.90 -5.84 -0.17
C GLY A 20 4.79 -4.92 -0.67
N ALA A 21 4.81 -3.65 -0.27
CA ALA A 21 3.81 -2.65 -0.64
C ALA A 21 3.63 -2.43 -2.16
N LEU A 22 4.62 -2.77 -3.00
CA LEU A 22 4.49 -2.68 -4.45
C LEU A 22 3.47 -3.69 -5.00
N ASN A 23 3.30 -4.85 -4.33
CA ASN A 23 2.30 -5.85 -4.71
C ASN A 23 0.86 -5.41 -4.37
N ILE A 24 0.71 -4.38 -3.54
CA ILE A 24 -0.56 -3.72 -3.24
C ILE A 24 -0.76 -2.54 -4.18
N ALA A 25 0.29 -1.74 -4.38
CA ALA A 25 0.25 -0.56 -5.24
C ALA A 25 -0.09 -0.89 -6.70
N ASP A 26 0.23 -2.09 -7.18
CA ASP A 26 -0.10 -2.54 -8.54
C ASP A 26 -1.61 -2.78 -8.76
N LYS A 27 -2.41 -2.84 -7.69
CA LYS A 27 -3.86 -3.02 -7.76
C LYS A 27 -4.63 -1.73 -8.06
N GLY A 28 -3.96 -0.58 -7.95
CA GLY A 28 -4.53 0.70 -8.36
C GLY A 28 -4.76 0.76 -9.88
N TYR A 29 -5.66 1.64 -10.31
CA TYR A 29 -5.98 1.82 -11.72
C TYR A 29 -4.75 2.19 -12.55
N GLY A 30 -4.54 1.47 -13.66
CA GLY A 30 -3.43 1.71 -14.61
C GLY A 30 -2.03 1.43 -14.06
N LYS A 31 -1.89 0.73 -12.94
CA LYS A 31 -0.60 0.47 -12.27
C LYS A 31 -0.01 -0.92 -12.53
N ASP A 32 -0.51 -1.67 -13.49
CA ASP A 32 -0.04 -3.01 -13.87
C ASP A 32 1.47 -3.08 -14.19
N ARG A 33 2.10 -1.95 -14.53
CA ARG A 33 3.55 -1.88 -14.77
C ARG A 33 4.39 -2.09 -13.52
N ILE A 34 3.82 -1.87 -12.32
CA ILE A 34 4.51 -2.11 -11.04
C ILE A 34 4.81 -3.60 -10.89
N SER A 35 3.88 -4.48 -11.27
CA SER A 35 4.09 -5.94 -11.26
C SER A 35 5.29 -6.36 -12.12
N ARG A 36 5.46 -5.73 -13.28
CA ARG A 36 6.62 -6.00 -14.16
C ARG A 36 7.92 -5.55 -13.53
N LEU A 37 7.90 -4.42 -12.80
CA LEU A 37 9.07 -3.94 -12.07
C LEU A 37 9.46 -4.93 -10.97
N THR A 38 8.50 -5.36 -10.12
CA THR A 38 8.78 -6.32 -9.04
C THR A 38 9.31 -7.65 -9.57
N GLN A 39 8.73 -8.16 -10.66
CA GLN A 39 9.20 -9.36 -11.32
C GLN A 39 10.62 -9.21 -11.91
N SER A 40 10.89 -8.06 -12.54
CA SER A 40 12.22 -7.74 -13.06
C SER A 40 13.26 -7.69 -11.95
N LEU A 41 12.96 -7.01 -10.84
CA LEU A 41 13.85 -6.92 -9.67
C LEU A 41 14.10 -8.30 -9.06
N HIS A 42 13.07 -9.14 -8.93
CA HIS A 42 13.20 -10.52 -8.44
C HIS A 42 14.15 -11.33 -9.34
N THR A 43 13.93 -11.27 -10.66
CA THR A 43 14.81 -11.94 -11.64
C THR A 43 16.26 -11.45 -11.54
N GLN A 44 16.47 -10.15 -11.37
CA GLN A 44 17.80 -9.57 -11.20
C GLN A 44 18.47 -10.06 -9.90
N MET A 45 17.73 -10.15 -8.80
CA MET A 45 18.23 -10.69 -7.53
C MET A 45 18.67 -12.14 -7.68
N GLN A 46 17.85 -12.98 -8.35
CA GLN A 46 18.20 -14.38 -8.63
C GLN A 46 19.47 -14.50 -9.50
N LYS A 47 19.53 -13.74 -10.61
CA LYS A 47 20.71 -13.71 -11.49
C LYS A 47 21.97 -13.24 -10.76
N ALA A 48 21.83 -12.29 -9.84
CA ALA A 48 22.94 -11.85 -8.98
C ALA A 48 23.28 -12.85 -7.88
N GLY A 49 22.56 -13.97 -7.75
CA GLY A 49 22.76 -15.02 -6.74
C GLY A 49 22.57 -14.50 -5.31
N ILE A 50 21.63 -13.56 -5.12
CA ILE A 50 21.25 -13.09 -3.79
C ILE A 50 20.45 -14.19 -3.10
N VAL A 51 20.79 -14.48 -1.84
CA VAL A 51 20.03 -15.44 -1.04
C VAL A 51 18.73 -14.80 -0.58
N LEU A 52 17.61 -15.37 -1.01
CA LEU A 52 16.28 -14.94 -0.62
C LEU A 52 15.71 -15.91 0.42
N ARG A 53 15.39 -15.42 1.61
CA ARG A 53 14.69 -16.14 2.69
C ARG A 53 13.28 -15.59 2.78
N LEU A 54 12.41 -16.11 1.91
CA LEU A 54 11.00 -15.74 1.81
C LEU A 54 10.16 -16.59 2.76
N GLY A 55 9.07 -16.00 3.32
CA GLY A 55 8.26 -16.64 4.37
C GLY A 55 9.00 -16.73 5.71
N GLU A 56 10.11 -15.99 5.87
CA GLU A 56 10.95 -16.01 7.07
C GLU A 56 11.08 -14.59 7.65
N ARG A 57 10.56 -14.40 8.85
CA ARG A 57 10.72 -13.15 9.59
C ARG A 57 12.11 -13.09 10.22
N ALA A 58 12.88 -12.05 9.91
CA ALA A 58 14.16 -11.81 10.55
C ALA A 58 13.98 -11.50 12.04
N THR A 59 14.74 -12.17 12.89
CA THR A 59 14.80 -11.93 14.33
C THR A 59 16.21 -11.50 14.73
N ALA A 60 16.36 -10.87 15.89
CA ALA A 60 17.68 -10.53 16.41
C ALA A 60 18.58 -11.77 16.45
N GLN A 61 18.06 -12.91 16.93
CA GLN A 61 18.80 -14.16 17.01
C GLN A 61 19.26 -14.66 15.63
N SER A 62 18.38 -14.62 14.59
CA SER A 62 18.75 -15.05 13.23
C SER A 62 19.81 -14.13 12.60
N LEU A 63 19.75 -12.83 12.90
CA LEU A 63 20.73 -11.85 12.43
C LEU A 63 22.07 -12.02 13.14
N ASP A 64 22.08 -12.19 14.46
CA ASP A 64 23.30 -12.40 15.26
C ASP A 64 24.04 -13.67 14.82
N ALA A 65 23.32 -14.73 14.50
CA ALA A 65 23.93 -15.98 14.00
C ALA A 65 24.64 -15.80 12.65
N LEU A 66 24.18 -14.86 11.83
CA LEU A 66 24.80 -14.55 10.52
C LEU A 66 26.02 -13.63 10.61
N LYS A 67 26.19 -12.94 11.74
CA LYS A 67 27.28 -11.97 11.97
C LYS A 67 27.45 -10.99 10.79
N PRO A 68 26.38 -10.29 10.35
CA PRO A 68 26.45 -9.46 9.18
C PRO A 68 27.32 -8.22 9.42
N ALA A 69 28.02 -7.75 8.38
CA ALA A 69 28.76 -6.48 8.42
C ALA A 69 27.81 -5.26 8.55
N GLY A 70 26.55 -5.41 8.23
CA GLY A 70 25.51 -4.38 8.37
C GLY A 70 24.13 -4.92 8.07
N VAL A 71 23.10 -4.30 8.67
CA VAL A 71 21.69 -4.64 8.47
C VAL A 71 20.97 -3.43 7.90
N PHE A 72 20.16 -3.65 6.87
CA PHE A 72 19.28 -2.64 6.27
C PHE A 72 17.84 -2.99 6.58
N PHE A 73 17.17 -2.11 7.31
CA PHE A 73 15.75 -2.24 7.58
C PHE A 73 14.95 -1.64 6.43
N ALA A 74 14.16 -2.47 5.75
CA ALA A 74 13.23 -2.10 4.70
C ALA A 74 11.90 -2.86 4.89
N CYS A 75 11.43 -2.90 6.14
CA CYS A 75 10.31 -3.75 6.57
C CYS A 75 8.93 -3.18 6.22
N GLY A 76 8.88 -2.06 5.47
CA GLY A 76 7.61 -1.42 5.11
C GLY A 76 6.94 -0.71 6.30
N ALA A 77 5.62 -0.60 6.24
CA ALA A 77 4.78 0.01 7.25
C ALA A 77 3.45 -0.74 7.35
N GLU A 78 2.84 -0.71 8.52
CA GLU A 78 1.50 -1.24 8.74
C GLU A 78 0.45 -0.12 8.63
N PRO A 79 -0.80 -0.44 8.24
CA PRO A 79 -1.89 0.54 8.23
C PRO A 79 -2.13 1.12 9.63
N PHE A 80 -2.12 2.44 9.73
CA PHE A 80 -2.46 3.12 10.97
C PHE A 80 -3.99 3.21 11.10
N LEU A 81 -4.53 2.67 12.19
CA LEU A 81 -5.93 2.83 12.57
C LEU A 81 -6.05 3.94 13.63
N PRO A 82 -6.80 5.02 13.36
CA PRO A 82 -6.95 6.09 14.32
C PRO A 82 -7.70 5.62 15.59
N PRO A 83 -7.35 6.11 16.78
CA PRO A 83 -7.97 5.68 18.04
C PRO A 83 -9.36 6.33 18.22
N VAL A 84 -10.34 5.90 17.42
CA VAL A 84 -11.73 6.36 17.49
C VAL A 84 -12.65 5.22 17.85
N GLU A 85 -13.77 5.55 18.49
CA GLU A 85 -14.81 4.57 18.83
C GLU A 85 -15.35 3.91 17.56
N GLY A 86 -15.52 2.60 17.57
CA GLY A 86 -16.04 1.82 16.44
C GLY A 86 -15.01 1.38 15.41
N ILE A 87 -13.72 1.79 15.53
CA ILE A 87 -12.67 1.49 14.54
C ILE A 87 -12.44 -0.01 14.28
N TYR A 88 -12.75 -0.86 15.27
CA TYR A 88 -12.66 -2.31 15.16
C TYR A 88 -14.01 -2.97 14.79
N GLY A 89 -14.98 -2.17 14.35
CA GLY A 89 -16.27 -2.68 13.88
C GLY A 89 -16.13 -3.52 12.60
N LYS A 90 -17.00 -4.50 12.43
CA LYS A 90 -16.98 -5.41 11.26
C LYS A 90 -17.11 -4.70 9.91
N GLN A 91 -17.67 -3.48 9.90
CA GLN A 91 -17.82 -2.63 8.72
C GLN A 91 -16.54 -1.86 8.37
N VAL A 92 -15.51 -1.92 9.21
CA VAL A 92 -14.24 -1.22 9.00
C VAL A 92 -13.25 -2.17 8.37
N VAL A 93 -12.67 -1.73 7.26
CA VAL A 93 -11.67 -2.47 6.51
C VAL A 93 -10.51 -1.55 6.14
N THR A 94 -9.34 -2.11 5.96
CA THR A 94 -8.17 -1.33 5.49
C THR A 94 -8.20 -1.15 3.98
N ALA A 95 -7.59 -0.08 3.49
CA ALA A 95 -7.38 0.13 2.05
C ALA A 95 -6.65 -1.06 1.41
N GLU A 96 -5.68 -1.63 2.12
CA GLU A 96 -4.94 -2.81 1.69
C GLU A 96 -5.86 -4.01 1.41
N SER A 97 -6.76 -4.34 2.35
CA SER A 97 -7.68 -5.47 2.17
C SER A 97 -8.65 -5.27 1.00
N VAL A 98 -9.05 -4.02 0.74
CA VAL A 98 -9.87 -3.66 -0.42
C VAL A 98 -9.10 -3.84 -1.73
N LEU A 99 -7.87 -3.31 -1.79
CA LEU A 99 -7.01 -3.38 -2.97
C LEU A 99 -6.62 -4.82 -3.30
N LEU A 100 -6.35 -5.64 -2.29
CA LEU A 100 -6.05 -7.06 -2.46
C LEU A 100 -7.28 -7.94 -2.76
N GLY A 101 -8.49 -7.35 -2.77
CA GLY A 101 -9.73 -8.10 -3.02
C GLY A 101 -10.09 -9.08 -1.91
N GLN A 102 -9.63 -8.85 -0.69
CA GLN A 102 -9.89 -9.69 0.49
C GLN A 102 -11.26 -9.38 1.13
N THR A 103 -11.90 -8.31 0.68
CA THR A 103 -13.22 -7.87 1.16
C THR A 103 -14.10 -7.49 -0.02
N ASP A 104 -15.38 -7.87 0.06
CA ASP A 104 -16.40 -7.37 -0.86
C ASP A 104 -16.93 -6.03 -0.34
N PRO A 105 -16.74 -4.93 -1.09
CA PRO A 105 -17.19 -3.64 -0.64
C PRO A 105 -18.73 -3.56 -0.65
N ALA A 106 -19.30 -2.85 0.33
CA ALA A 106 -20.72 -2.50 0.33
C ALA A 106 -21.03 -1.52 -0.81
N ASN A 107 -22.33 -1.38 -1.17
CA ASN A 107 -22.76 -0.43 -2.20
C ASN A 107 -22.40 1.02 -1.87
N ARG A 108 -22.35 1.39 -0.59
CA ARG A 108 -21.94 2.72 -0.11
C ARG A 108 -20.72 2.58 0.78
N VAL A 109 -19.67 3.30 0.45
CA VAL A 109 -18.36 3.25 1.16
C VAL A 109 -17.91 4.66 1.50
N VAL A 110 -17.41 4.81 2.72
CA VAL A 110 -16.72 6.02 3.17
C VAL A 110 -15.23 5.70 3.26
N VAL A 111 -14.42 6.44 2.51
CA VAL A 111 -12.96 6.36 2.56
C VAL A 111 -12.45 7.45 3.49
N ILE A 112 -11.77 7.06 4.56
CA ILE A 112 -11.18 7.99 5.53
C ILE A 112 -9.74 8.26 5.16
N GLY A 113 -9.48 9.52 4.82
CA GLY A 113 -8.19 10.00 4.34
C GLY A 113 -8.17 10.21 2.82
N GLY A 114 -7.87 11.45 2.42
CA GLY A 114 -7.74 11.87 1.02
C GLY A 114 -6.31 11.94 0.52
N GLY A 115 -5.38 11.20 1.14
CA GLY A 115 -4.03 10.99 0.63
C GLY A 115 -4.03 10.03 -0.56
N MET A 116 -2.85 9.75 -1.15
CA MET A 116 -2.74 8.90 -2.36
C MET A 116 -3.42 7.54 -2.19
N THR A 117 -3.15 6.84 -1.09
CA THR A 117 -3.75 5.52 -0.84
C THR A 117 -5.28 5.59 -0.79
N GLY A 118 -5.83 6.62 -0.14
CA GLY A 118 -7.28 6.83 -0.07
C GLY A 118 -7.89 7.14 -1.43
N LEU A 119 -7.26 8.02 -2.21
CA LEU A 119 -7.70 8.37 -3.56
C LEU A 119 -7.71 7.17 -4.50
N GLU A 120 -6.64 6.39 -4.50
CA GLU A 120 -6.52 5.17 -5.32
C GLU A 120 -7.51 4.08 -4.90
N THR A 121 -7.74 3.94 -3.58
CA THR A 121 -8.76 3.01 -3.08
C THR A 121 -10.17 3.46 -3.47
N ALA A 122 -10.45 4.75 -3.35
CA ALA A 122 -11.71 5.33 -3.80
C ALA A 122 -11.96 5.09 -5.29
N GLU A 123 -10.92 5.23 -6.12
CA GLU A 123 -10.99 4.98 -7.55
C GLU A 123 -11.34 3.51 -7.86
N VAL A 124 -10.66 2.55 -7.21
CA VAL A 124 -10.96 1.13 -7.37
C VAL A 124 -12.40 0.81 -6.94
N LEU A 125 -12.88 1.42 -5.85
CA LEU A 125 -14.26 1.24 -5.37
C LEU A 125 -15.29 1.85 -6.32
N ALA A 126 -15.06 3.07 -6.80
CA ALA A 126 -15.95 3.75 -7.75
C ALA A 126 -16.06 2.98 -9.07
N LEU A 127 -14.94 2.46 -9.60
CA LEU A 127 -14.93 1.62 -10.80
C LEU A 127 -15.66 0.28 -10.59
N LYS A 128 -15.76 -0.22 -9.36
CA LYS A 128 -16.60 -1.37 -9.01
C LYS A 128 -18.08 -1.03 -8.84
N GLY A 129 -18.47 0.24 -9.04
CA GLY A 129 -19.86 0.70 -8.94
C GLY A 129 -20.30 1.10 -7.54
N CYS A 130 -19.40 1.23 -6.58
CA CYS A 130 -19.73 1.72 -5.24
C CYS A 130 -20.01 3.22 -5.25
N GLN A 131 -20.95 3.67 -4.42
CA GLN A 131 -21.11 5.08 -4.07
C GLN A 131 -20.04 5.45 -3.03
N VAL A 132 -19.07 6.25 -3.43
CA VAL A 132 -17.92 6.59 -2.59
C VAL A 132 -18.04 8.00 -2.04
N THR A 133 -17.75 8.15 -0.74
CA THR A 133 -17.52 9.44 -0.08
C THR A 133 -16.12 9.45 0.51
N ILE A 134 -15.31 10.42 0.14
CA ILE A 134 -13.97 10.63 0.72
C ILE A 134 -14.10 11.67 1.83
N VAL A 135 -13.59 11.34 3.02
CA VAL A 135 -13.53 12.25 4.17
C VAL A 135 -12.08 12.57 4.46
N GLU A 136 -11.72 13.84 4.37
CA GLU A 136 -10.36 14.33 4.62
C GLU A 136 -10.38 15.43 5.66
N MET A 137 -9.52 15.32 6.69
CA MET A 137 -9.45 16.28 7.78
C MET A 137 -8.80 17.61 7.39
N MET A 138 -7.97 17.59 6.36
CA MET A 138 -7.35 18.78 5.82
C MET A 138 -8.29 19.47 4.81
N ASP A 139 -7.95 20.68 4.41
CA ASP A 139 -8.70 21.47 3.45
C ASP A 139 -8.35 21.16 1.98
N THR A 140 -7.48 20.17 1.76
CA THR A 140 -7.03 19.74 0.43
C THR A 140 -6.78 18.24 0.37
N LEU A 141 -6.94 17.67 -0.84
CA LEU A 141 -6.61 16.27 -1.11
C LEU A 141 -5.13 16.09 -1.50
N GLY A 142 -4.62 14.88 -1.31
CA GLY A 142 -3.35 14.42 -1.85
C GLY A 142 -2.13 15.15 -1.30
N ILE A 143 -2.13 15.52 -0.02
CA ILE A 143 -0.98 16.18 0.61
C ILE A 143 0.29 15.35 0.36
N GLY A 144 1.36 16.03 -0.08
CA GLY A 144 2.62 15.38 -0.44
C GLY A 144 2.64 14.75 -1.83
N THR A 145 1.56 14.88 -2.60
CA THR A 145 1.44 14.39 -3.97
C THR A 145 1.43 15.55 -4.99
N TYR A 146 1.85 15.28 -6.20
CA TYR A 146 1.76 16.28 -7.27
C TYR A 146 0.29 16.60 -7.59
N PRO A 147 -0.10 17.89 -7.67
CA PRO A 147 -1.48 18.30 -7.95
C PRO A 147 -2.05 17.71 -9.24
N THR A 148 -1.22 17.52 -10.26
CA THR A 148 -1.61 16.90 -11.54
C THR A 148 -2.08 15.46 -11.37
N VAL A 149 -1.47 14.67 -10.44
CA VAL A 149 -1.88 13.31 -10.16
C VAL A 149 -3.23 13.29 -9.44
N VAL A 150 -3.41 14.18 -8.46
CA VAL A 150 -4.69 14.33 -7.76
C VAL A 150 -5.81 14.73 -8.74
N SER A 151 -5.54 15.72 -9.60
CA SER A 151 -6.48 16.17 -10.63
C SER A 151 -6.88 15.05 -11.59
N ASP A 152 -5.93 14.23 -12.01
CA ASP A 152 -6.15 13.08 -12.90
C ASP A 152 -7.05 12.02 -12.25
N ILE A 153 -6.77 11.65 -10.99
CA ILE A 153 -7.61 10.71 -10.22
C ILE A 153 -9.01 11.30 -10.01
N MET A 154 -9.10 12.55 -9.61
CA MET A 154 -10.40 13.22 -9.41
C MET A 154 -11.20 13.32 -10.71
N GLY A 155 -10.54 13.53 -11.86
CA GLY A 155 -11.16 13.50 -13.18
C GLY A 155 -11.86 12.16 -13.48
N ARG A 156 -11.35 11.04 -12.93
CA ARG A 156 -11.98 9.73 -13.04
C ARG A 156 -13.03 9.46 -11.95
N LEU A 157 -12.85 9.99 -10.75
CA LEU A 157 -13.78 9.79 -9.62
C LEU A 157 -15.09 10.57 -9.77
N LEU A 158 -15.03 11.83 -10.20
CA LEU A 158 -16.19 12.73 -10.29
C LEU A 158 -17.31 12.19 -11.17
N PRO A 159 -17.06 11.59 -12.37
CA PRO A 159 -18.11 11.01 -13.18
C PRO A 159 -18.87 9.85 -12.52
N HIS A 160 -18.29 9.20 -11.51
CA HIS A 160 -18.95 8.16 -10.72
C HIS A 160 -19.75 8.70 -9.53
N GLY A 161 -19.88 10.03 -9.41
CA GLY A 161 -20.65 10.66 -8.33
C GLY A 161 -19.93 10.63 -6.97
N THR A 162 -18.60 10.45 -6.95
CA THR A 162 -17.83 10.46 -5.71
C THR A 162 -17.95 11.82 -5.02
N GLN A 163 -18.30 11.79 -3.73
CA GLN A 163 -18.38 12.96 -2.87
C GLN A 163 -17.06 13.16 -2.12
N VAL A 164 -16.70 14.42 -1.86
CA VAL A 164 -15.51 14.78 -1.08
C VAL A 164 -15.92 15.75 0.03
N LEU A 165 -15.56 15.38 1.26
CA LEU A 165 -15.76 16.19 2.46
C LEU A 165 -14.39 16.61 3.00
N LEU A 166 -13.97 17.81 2.69
CA LEU A 166 -12.73 18.42 3.21
C LEU A 166 -12.99 19.09 4.56
N GLY A 167 -11.94 19.24 5.39
CA GLY A 167 -12.04 19.82 6.73
C GLY A 167 -12.85 18.95 7.71
N HIS A 168 -13.09 17.68 7.40
CA HIS A 168 -13.90 16.78 8.21
C HIS A 168 -13.03 15.69 8.85
N LYS A 169 -12.99 15.67 10.17
CA LYS A 169 -12.26 14.68 10.95
C LYS A 169 -13.19 13.58 11.43
N LEU A 170 -12.78 12.31 11.23
CA LEU A 170 -13.47 11.18 11.84
C LEU A 170 -13.37 11.24 13.36
N THR A 171 -14.50 11.17 14.04
CA THR A 171 -14.59 11.17 15.51
C THR A 171 -15.13 9.86 16.06
N ARG A 172 -15.97 9.16 15.30
CA ARG A 172 -16.61 7.89 15.67
C ARG A 172 -17.11 7.16 14.40
N ILE A 173 -17.24 5.86 14.46
CA ILE A 173 -17.85 4.97 13.44
C ILE A 173 -19.10 4.30 14.03
#